data_9498ff51e46dc4b03c7bbb72ac69ce22
#
_entry.id   9498ff51e46dc4b03c7bbb72ac69ce22
#
_cell.length_a   1.000
_cell.length_b   1.000
_cell.length_c   1.000
_cell.angle_alpha   90.00
_cell.angle_beta   90.00
_cell.angle_gamma   90.00
#
_symmetry.space_group_name_H-M   'P 1'
#
loop_
_entity.id
_entity.type
_entity.pdbx_description
1 polymer ?
#
loop_
_entity_poly.entity_id
_entity_poly.type
_entity_poly.pdbx_seq_one_letter_code
_entity_poly.pdbx_strand_id
1 'polypeptide(L)'
;VLDEEYLLWKPESPDEELFQFAVENSPHTTWKVIIVDDEKTIHAATRKALSGFSFEGKHLRFVSAYTREEAKQAIFRHPDAAVILLDVMLNGEKAGLDVVSYIRDELKNFFVRIILRTGQPQEAPEEVVIREYDINDYREKTEMTARKLYTILTASLRAYRDIMLIENNKRALERILASSSSLLESQSMHKLAGRVLNELTDILKLNTTRNRGTLSGLIATKDTNGDFYVMTATDNYGNIVGQSINQVFSACSLEMFRKGHTSSTEYHKFFCSKHGHETFIYLEGVGLIDDWETKFMEILMLNVLAAIDNIYLNKEIEETQKEIIFTLGEFSEARSRETSYHVKRVAEYSRLLALKYGLPEEEAEIIRIATPMHDVGKLGITDNILNKPGRLTADEFEIIKSHGMLGYEILKNSNRTIMQAGAVIALQHHEKYNGEGYPQGLKGEAIHVYGRITAIADVFDALGSDRVYKKAWPLDQILAYFEKEKGQHFDPVLVDIFFANLPEFLEIRDRFNDPASQV
;
A
#
# COMPACT_ATOMS: atom_id res chain seq x y z
N VAL A 1 25.24 -9.79 -63.44
CA VAL A 1 24.17 -10.56 -64.08
C VAL A 1 23.39 -11.17 -62.97
N LEU A 2 22.30 -10.50 -62.55
CA LEU A 2 21.38 -11.00 -61.58
C LEU A 2 20.52 -12.07 -62.29
N ASP A 3 20.46 -13.25 -61.70
CA ASP A 3 19.68 -14.37 -62.19
C ASP A 3 18.22 -13.99 -62.39
N GLU A 4 17.66 -14.32 -63.61
CA GLU A 4 16.30 -14.03 -64.01
C GLU A 4 15.19 -14.67 -63.16
N GLU A 5 15.51 -15.49 -62.19
CA GLU A 5 14.54 -16.08 -61.21
C GLU A 5 13.90 -15.07 -60.27
N TYR A 6 14.38 -13.83 -60.24
CA TYR A 6 13.83 -12.77 -59.36
C TYR A 6 12.70 -11.94 -59.98
N LEU A 7 12.33 -12.17 -61.21
CA LEU A 7 11.49 -11.23 -61.99
C LEU A 7 10.08 -11.74 -62.35
N LEU A 8 9.64 -12.92 -61.92
CA LEU A 8 8.37 -13.47 -62.38
C LEU A 8 7.40 -13.77 -61.22
N TRP A 9 6.83 -12.74 -60.63
CA TRP A 9 5.53 -12.89 -59.97
C TRP A 9 4.73 -11.59 -60.11
N LYS A 10 3.54 -11.66 -60.69
CA LYS A 10 2.51 -10.62 -60.66
C LYS A 10 1.46 -11.05 -59.68
N PRO A 11 0.92 -10.16 -58.82
CA PRO A 11 -0.20 -10.51 -57.94
C PRO A 11 -1.41 -10.90 -58.80
N GLU A 12 -2.03 -12.04 -58.46
CA GLU A 12 -3.15 -12.61 -59.22
C GLU A 12 -4.52 -12.04 -58.86
N SER A 13 -4.65 -11.21 -57.80
CA SER A 13 -5.92 -10.54 -57.51
C SER A 13 -5.78 -9.26 -56.64
N PRO A 14 -6.69 -8.26 -56.81
CA PRO A 14 -6.78 -7.07 -55.94
C PRO A 14 -7.08 -7.37 -54.47
N ASP A 15 -7.62 -8.53 -54.18
CA ASP A 15 -8.00 -8.93 -52.79
C ASP A 15 -6.78 -9.28 -51.94
N GLU A 16 -5.68 -9.75 -52.53
CA GLU A 16 -4.44 -10.02 -51.78
C GLU A 16 -3.73 -8.73 -51.31
N GLU A 17 -3.78 -7.66 -52.09
CA GLU A 17 -3.23 -6.35 -51.69
C GLU A 17 -4.07 -5.73 -50.54
N LEU A 18 -5.39 -5.86 -50.62
CA LEU A 18 -6.31 -5.38 -49.56
C LEU A 18 -6.16 -6.18 -48.28
N PHE A 19 -5.99 -7.51 -48.37
CA PHE A 19 -5.76 -8.37 -47.20
C PHE A 19 -4.39 -8.07 -46.55
N GLN A 20 -3.36 -7.88 -47.34
CA GLN A 20 -2.04 -7.51 -46.84
C GLN A 20 -2.04 -6.12 -46.19
N PHE A 21 -2.79 -5.16 -46.75
CA PHE A 21 -2.95 -3.83 -46.17
C PHE A 21 -3.75 -3.85 -44.87
N ALA A 22 -4.76 -4.70 -44.74
CA ALA A 22 -5.55 -4.86 -43.54
C ALA A 22 -4.77 -5.55 -42.39
N VAL A 23 -3.94 -6.54 -42.72
CA VAL A 23 -3.06 -7.24 -41.75
C VAL A 23 -1.90 -6.33 -41.33
N GLU A 24 -1.32 -5.54 -42.23
CA GLU A 24 -0.23 -4.61 -41.95
C GLU A 24 -0.64 -3.46 -41.00
N ASN A 25 -1.92 -3.13 -40.91
CA ASN A 25 -2.41 -2.00 -40.14
C ASN A 25 -2.98 -2.36 -38.73
N SER A 26 -2.92 -3.62 -38.32
CA SER A 26 -3.36 -4.04 -36.99
C SER A 26 -2.22 -3.85 -35.95
N PRO A 27 -2.32 -2.92 -35.02
CA PRO A 27 -1.16 -2.45 -34.23
C PRO A 27 -0.58 -3.46 -33.23
N HIS A 28 -1.26 -4.56 -32.90
CA HIS A 28 -0.84 -5.50 -31.84
C HIS A 28 -0.50 -6.91 -32.33
N THR A 29 -0.61 -7.18 -33.62
CA THR A 29 -0.40 -8.51 -34.22
C THR A 29 0.80 -8.60 -35.13
N THR A 30 1.63 -7.58 -35.22
CA THR A 30 2.72 -7.48 -36.20
C THR A 30 4.06 -7.14 -35.54
N TRP A 31 5.15 -7.67 -36.14
CA TRP A 31 6.52 -7.25 -35.87
C TRP A 31 6.89 -6.06 -36.77
N LYS A 32 7.29 -4.92 -36.19
CA LYS A 32 7.75 -3.77 -36.95
C LYS A 32 9.17 -3.97 -37.44
N VAL A 33 9.37 -3.79 -38.73
CA VAL A 33 10.67 -3.83 -39.42
C VAL A 33 10.85 -2.52 -40.19
N ILE A 34 11.92 -1.78 -39.90
CA ILE A 34 12.26 -0.57 -40.65
C ILE A 34 13.24 -0.96 -41.75
N ILE A 35 12.95 -0.56 -42.98
CA ILE A 35 13.85 -0.73 -44.13
C ILE A 35 14.41 0.66 -44.48
N VAL A 36 15.73 0.79 -44.44
CA VAL A 36 16.45 2.03 -44.78
C VAL A 36 17.36 1.74 -45.94
N ASP A 37 17.01 2.27 -47.11
CA ASP A 37 17.73 2.08 -48.36
C ASP A 37 17.28 3.17 -49.36
N ASP A 38 18.15 3.79 -50.10
CA ASP A 38 17.80 4.84 -51.07
C ASP A 38 17.17 4.27 -52.34
N GLU A 39 17.33 2.96 -52.59
CA GLU A 39 16.77 2.28 -53.73
C GLU A 39 15.37 1.71 -53.45
N LYS A 40 14.33 2.26 -54.09
CA LYS A 40 12.93 1.77 -53.96
C LYS A 40 12.77 0.30 -54.37
N THR A 41 13.59 -0.16 -55.31
CA THR A 41 13.61 -1.54 -55.80
C THR A 41 13.98 -2.54 -54.68
N ILE A 42 14.89 -2.18 -53.79
CA ILE A 42 15.31 -2.99 -52.65
C ILE A 42 14.18 -3.12 -51.62
N HIS A 43 13.43 -2.04 -51.39
CA HIS A 43 12.25 -2.10 -50.53
C HIS A 43 11.19 -3.07 -51.06
N ALA A 44 10.89 -2.98 -52.37
CA ALA A 44 9.93 -3.87 -53.04
C ALA A 44 10.39 -5.34 -52.99
N ALA A 45 11.66 -5.58 -53.32
CA ALA A 45 12.24 -6.93 -53.27
C ALA A 45 12.23 -7.52 -51.86
N THR A 46 12.59 -6.73 -50.82
CA THR A 46 12.56 -7.15 -49.43
C THR A 46 11.14 -7.51 -48.97
N ARG A 47 10.15 -6.67 -49.28
CA ARG A 47 8.74 -6.94 -48.96
C ARG A 47 8.24 -8.20 -49.68
N LYS A 48 8.56 -8.37 -50.95
CA LYS A 48 8.19 -9.57 -51.71
C LYS A 48 8.83 -10.83 -51.15
N ALA A 49 10.12 -10.80 -50.81
CA ALA A 49 10.83 -11.94 -50.25
C ALA A 49 10.26 -12.39 -48.88
N LEU A 50 9.63 -11.50 -48.17
CA LEU A 50 9.07 -11.73 -46.80
C LEU A 50 7.53 -11.70 -46.74
N SER A 51 6.84 -11.71 -47.89
CA SER A 51 5.37 -11.58 -47.97
C SER A 51 4.62 -12.65 -47.16
N GLY A 52 5.14 -13.88 -47.10
CA GLY A 52 4.56 -14.99 -46.33
C GLY A 52 5.20 -15.19 -44.96
N PHE A 53 6.02 -14.26 -44.48
CA PHE A 53 6.74 -14.43 -43.22
C PHE A 53 5.82 -14.24 -42.05
N SER A 54 5.89 -15.19 -41.12
CA SER A 54 5.32 -15.05 -39.77
C SER A 54 6.28 -15.61 -38.72
N PHE A 55 6.31 -14.97 -37.55
CA PHE A 55 7.05 -15.43 -36.39
C PHE A 55 6.14 -15.36 -35.16
N GLU A 56 5.94 -16.49 -34.50
CA GLU A 56 5.02 -16.62 -33.36
C GLU A 56 3.60 -16.12 -33.67
N GLY A 57 3.09 -16.44 -34.84
CA GLY A 57 1.73 -16.04 -35.28
C GLY A 57 1.57 -14.57 -35.62
N LYS A 58 2.66 -13.78 -35.61
CA LYS A 58 2.65 -12.36 -35.99
C LYS A 58 3.31 -12.15 -37.34
N HIS A 59 2.65 -11.35 -38.18
CA HIS A 59 3.17 -10.93 -39.47
C HIS A 59 4.12 -9.73 -39.35
N LEU A 60 4.77 -9.35 -40.49
CA LEU A 60 5.64 -8.18 -40.51
C LEU A 60 4.86 -6.93 -40.91
N ARG A 61 5.18 -5.82 -40.26
CA ARG A 61 4.80 -4.47 -40.66
C ARG A 61 6.04 -3.69 -41.04
N PHE A 62 6.11 -3.25 -42.29
CA PHE A 62 7.28 -2.55 -42.82
C PHE A 62 7.09 -1.03 -42.78
N VAL A 63 8.12 -0.34 -42.28
CA VAL A 63 8.28 1.11 -42.39
C VAL A 63 9.46 1.39 -43.30
N SER A 64 9.29 2.24 -44.33
CA SER A 64 10.34 2.58 -45.28
C SER A 64 10.92 3.96 -44.99
N ALA A 65 12.25 4.08 -45.15
CA ALA A 65 12.98 5.33 -45.13
C ALA A 65 14.03 5.31 -46.23
N TYR A 66 14.17 6.40 -47.00
CA TYR A 66 14.99 6.47 -48.16
C TYR A 66 16.20 7.40 -48.02
N THR A 67 16.23 8.14 -46.89
CA THR A 67 17.34 9.05 -46.58
C THR A 67 17.71 8.88 -45.10
N ARG A 68 18.88 9.42 -44.72
CA ARG A 68 19.33 9.46 -43.33
C ARG A 68 18.32 10.15 -42.40
N GLU A 69 17.77 11.28 -42.84
CA GLU A 69 16.82 12.08 -42.07
C GLU A 69 15.49 11.34 -41.90
N GLU A 70 14.98 10.71 -42.95
CA GLU A 70 13.79 9.86 -42.89
C GLU A 70 14.00 8.66 -41.96
N ALA A 71 15.20 8.04 -42.01
CA ALA A 71 15.55 6.94 -41.10
C ALA A 71 15.50 7.37 -39.63
N LYS A 72 16.16 8.49 -39.30
CA LYS A 72 16.12 9.04 -37.92
C LYS A 72 14.69 9.34 -37.48
N GLN A 73 13.87 9.94 -38.33
CA GLN A 73 12.45 10.20 -38.02
C GLN A 73 11.63 8.93 -37.87
N ALA A 74 11.81 7.93 -38.72
CA ALA A 74 11.10 6.66 -38.65
C ALA A 74 11.43 5.92 -37.35
N ILE A 75 12.72 5.86 -36.97
CA ILE A 75 13.20 5.23 -35.75
C ILE A 75 12.64 5.94 -34.51
N PHE A 76 12.66 7.27 -34.50
CA PHE A 76 12.10 8.06 -33.40
C PHE A 76 10.59 7.83 -33.21
N ARG A 77 9.83 7.75 -34.34
CA ARG A 77 8.38 7.50 -34.33
C ARG A 77 8.00 6.06 -34.01
N HIS A 78 8.92 5.12 -34.18
CA HIS A 78 8.71 3.70 -33.98
C HIS A 78 9.77 3.10 -33.02
N PRO A 79 9.80 3.53 -31.73
CA PRO A 79 10.77 3.02 -30.75
C PRO A 79 10.59 1.53 -30.46
N ASP A 80 9.45 0.96 -30.83
CA ASP A 80 9.07 -0.45 -30.73
C ASP A 80 9.45 -1.28 -31.98
N ALA A 81 10.21 -0.73 -32.90
CA ALA A 81 10.72 -1.49 -34.05
C ALA A 81 11.64 -2.62 -33.57
N ALA A 82 11.36 -3.84 -34.03
CA ALA A 82 12.14 -5.01 -33.66
C ALA A 82 13.44 -5.16 -34.42
N VAL A 83 13.40 -4.85 -35.71
CA VAL A 83 14.53 -4.99 -36.64
C VAL A 83 14.64 -3.78 -37.56
N ILE A 84 15.85 -3.38 -37.84
CA ILE A 84 16.19 -2.37 -38.87
C ILE A 84 17.10 -3.05 -39.91
N LEU A 85 16.61 -3.08 -41.14
CA LEU A 85 17.42 -3.45 -42.30
C LEU A 85 18.00 -2.16 -42.90
N LEU A 86 19.29 -1.93 -42.72
CA LEU A 86 19.93 -0.63 -42.97
C LEU A 86 21.02 -0.75 -44.01
N ASP A 87 20.91 0.03 -45.10
CA ASP A 87 22.02 0.16 -46.03
C ASP A 87 23.14 1.02 -45.43
N VAL A 88 24.36 0.58 -45.61
CA VAL A 88 25.57 1.33 -45.23
C VAL A 88 25.70 2.62 -46.04
N MET A 89 25.45 2.52 -47.36
CA MET A 89 25.56 3.63 -48.30
C MET A 89 24.18 4.20 -48.62
N LEU A 90 23.93 5.44 -48.24
CA LEU A 90 22.71 6.18 -48.57
C LEU A 90 23.08 7.41 -49.41
N ASN A 91 22.56 7.50 -50.63
CA ASN A 91 22.88 8.57 -51.59
C ASN A 91 24.39 8.76 -51.82
N GLY A 92 25.16 7.67 -51.82
CA GLY A 92 26.61 7.68 -52.06
C GLY A 92 27.48 8.06 -50.86
N GLU A 93 26.89 8.23 -49.67
CA GLU A 93 27.59 8.51 -48.43
C GLU A 93 27.44 7.36 -47.42
N LYS A 94 28.40 7.17 -46.49
CA LYS A 94 28.33 6.17 -45.40
C LYS A 94 27.31 6.54 -44.32
N ALA A 95 26.22 7.18 -44.70
CA ALA A 95 25.21 7.72 -43.79
C ALA A 95 24.47 6.64 -42.99
N GLY A 96 24.50 5.38 -43.42
CA GLY A 96 23.95 4.27 -42.62
C GLY A 96 24.68 4.09 -41.29
N LEU A 97 25.99 4.28 -41.21
CA LEU A 97 26.75 4.19 -39.97
C LEU A 97 26.38 5.32 -38.97
N ASP A 98 26.10 6.54 -39.49
CA ASP A 98 25.59 7.64 -38.66
C ASP A 98 24.23 7.32 -38.07
N VAL A 99 23.39 6.56 -38.78
CA VAL A 99 22.09 6.08 -38.25
C VAL A 99 22.30 5.08 -37.10
N VAL A 100 23.30 4.19 -37.19
CA VAL A 100 23.64 3.27 -36.11
C VAL A 100 24.06 4.06 -34.86
N SER A 101 24.97 5.03 -34.99
CA SER A 101 25.41 5.90 -33.90
C SER A 101 24.22 6.67 -33.29
N TYR A 102 23.33 7.22 -34.12
CA TYR A 102 22.10 7.85 -33.63
C TYR A 102 21.24 6.91 -32.76
N ILE A 103 21.06 5.66 -33.18
CA ILE A 103 20.27 4.66 -32.41
C ILE A 103 20.94 4.31 -31.08
N ARG A 104 22.26 4.02 -31.13
CA ARG A 104 22.99 3.53 -29.94
C ARG A 104 23.42 4.64 -29.00
N ASP A 105 23.92 5.77 -29.54
CA ASP A 105 24.55 6.83 -28.76
C ASP A 105 23.57 7.94 -28.35
N GLU A 106 22.68 8.37 -29.26
CA GLU A 106 21.73 9.44 -28.98
C GLU A 106 20.44 8.89 -28.36
N LEU A 107 19.78 7.88 -28.97
CA LEU A 107 18.53 7.31 -28.48
C LEU A 107 18.72 6.27 -27.37
N LYS A 108 19.96 5.79 -27.16
CA LYS A 108 20.27 4.71 -26.17
C LYS A 108 19.40 3.46 -26.37
N ASN A 109 18.98 3.18 -27.62
CA ASN A 109 18.19 2.00 -27.94
C ASN A 109 19.12 0.82 -28.26
N PHE A 110 19.36 -0.05 -27.27
CA PHE A 110 20.16 -1.27 -27.41
C PHE A 110 19.29 -2.50 -27.73
N PHE A 111 17.97 -2.35 -27.78
CA PHE A 111 17.03 -3.45 -27.97
C PHE A 111 16.81 -3.78 -29.44
N VAL A 112 16.63 -2.77 -30.29
CA VAL A 112 16.40 -2.96 -31.72
C VAL A 112 17.57 -3.69 -32.39
N ARG A 113 17.25 -4.69 -33.22
CA ARG A 113 18.25 -5.47 -33.94
C ARG A 113 18.59 -4.78 -35.26
N ILE A 114 19.86 -4.44 -35.46
CA ILE A 114 20.35 -3.74 -36.66
C ILE A 114 21.06 -4.74 -37.53
N ILE A 115 20.57 -4.90 -38.78
CA ILE A 115 21.18 -5.70 -39.84
C ILE A 115 21.68 -4.73 -40.90
N LEU A 116 22.99 -4.59 -41.02
CA LEU A 116 23.60 -3.78 -42.05
C LEU A 116 23.66 -4.55 -43.38
N ARG A 117 23.37 -3.85 -44.45
CA ARG A 117 23.49 -4.36 -45.82
C ARG A 117 24.38 -3.42 -46.60
N THR A 118 25.23 -3.97 -47.46
CA THR A 118 26.09 -3.16 -48.33
C THR A 118 26.16 -3.73 -49.73
N GLY A 119 26.18 -2.84 -50.72
CA GLY A 119 26.55 -3.17 -52.09
C GLY A 119 28.04 -3.00 -52.40
N GLN A 120 28.79 -2.40 -51.49
CA GLN A 120 30.20 -2.03 -51.66
C GLN A 120 31.02 -2.42 -50.40
N PRO A 121 31.32 -3.70 -50.21
CA PRO A 121 31.99 -4.20 -48.99
C PRO A 121 33.39 -3.64 -48.79
N GLN A 122 34.04 -3.19 -49.85
CA GLN A 122 35.39 -2.61 -49.75
C GLN A 122 35.41 -1.24 -49.06
N GLU A 123 34.32 -0.50 -49.10
CA GLU A 123 34.23 0.82 -48.45
C GLU A 123 33.92 0.76 -46.95
N ALA A 124 33.29 -0.30 -46.50
CA ALA A 124 32.95 -0.54 -45.09
C ALA A 124 33.24 -2.03 -44.76
N PRO A 125 34.51 -2.41 -44.54
CA PRO A 125 34.88 -3.79 -44.23
C PRO A 125 34.16 -4.32 -43.01
N GLU A 126 33.62 -5.56 -43.11
CA GLU A 126 32.82 -6.22 -42.07
C GLU A 126 33.50 -6.23 -40.70
N GLU A 127 34.80 -6.60 -40.67
CA GLU A 127 35.56 -6.70 -39.42
C GLU A 127 35.69 -5.34 -38.68
N VAL A 128 35.75 -4.24 -39.40
CA VAL A 128 35.83 -2.89 -38.84
C VAL A 128 34.48 -2.46 -38.30
N VAL A 129 33.44 -2.65 -39.10
CA VAL A 129 32.09 -2.24 -38.75
C VAL A 129 31.55 -3.01 -37.55
N ILE A 130 31.75 -4.35 -37.47
CA ILE A 130 31.32 -5.16 -36.35
C ILE A 130 32.05 -4.76 -35.05
N ARG A 131 33.32 -4.34 -35.17
CA ARG A 131 34.11 -3.94 -33.99
C ARG A 131 33.76 -2.54 -33.48
N GLU A 132 33.47 -1.61 -34.36
CA GLU A 132 33.29 -0.19 -34.04
C GLU A 132 31.83 0.19 -33.76
N TYR A 133 30.90 -0.57 -34.31
CA TYR A 133 29.46 -0.29 -34.19
C TYR A 133 28.72 -1.47 -33.56
N ASP A 134 27.83 -1.18 -32.63
CA ASP A 134 26.98 -2.20 -32.00
C ASP A 134 25.83 -2.60 -32.93
N ILE A 135 26.14 -3.49 -33.88
CA ILE A 135 25.21 -4.08 -34.82
C ILE A 135 25.00 -5.57 -34.57
N ASN A 136 23.99 -6.16 -35.18
CA ASN A 136 23.62 -7.55 -34.91
C ASN A 136 24.00 -8.50 -36.06
N ASP A 137 24.07 -7.98 -37.27
CA ASP A 137 24.52 -8.72 -38.43
C ASP A 137 25.00 -7.76 -39.53
N TYR A 138 25.89 -8.25 -40.40
CA TYR A 138 26.42 -7.54 -41.55
C TYR A 138 26.37 -8.45 -42.79
N ARG A 139 25.81 -7.94 -43.91
CA ARG A 139 25.64 -8.74 -45.14
C ARG A 139 25.86 -7.94 -46.41
N GLU A 140 26.40 -8.60 -47.40
CA GLU A 140 26.44 -8.07 -48.75
C GLU A 140 25.05 -8.19 -49.42
N LYS A 141 24.60 -7.15 -50.13
CA LYS A 141 23.32 -7.17 -50.86
C LYS A 141 23.23 -8.34 -51.85
N THR A 142 24.35 -8.70 -52.46
CA THR A 142 24.46 -9.81 -53.44
C THR A 142 24.22 -11.18 -52.82
N GLU A 143 24.44 -11.33 -51.50
CA GLU A 143 24.24 -12.58 -50.80
C GLU A 143 22.84 -12.76 -50.18
N MET A 144 22.02 -11.72 -50.20
CA MET A 144 20.72 -11.66 -49.54
C MET A 144 19.61 -12.36 -50.34
N THR A 145 19.69 -13.69 -50.43
CA THR A 145 18.58 -14.48 -50.96
C THR A 145 17.36 -14.45 -49.99
N ALA A 146 16.15 -14.70 -50.53
CA ALA A 146 14.93 -14.78 -49.72
C ALA A 146 15.07 -15.75 -48.51
N ARG A 147 15.72 -16.90 -48.74
CA ARG A 147 15.97 -17.90 -47.67
C ARG A 147 16.92 -17.38 -46.57
N LYS A 148 18.02 -16.70 -46.97
CA LYS A 148 18.96 -16.09 -46.01
C LYS A 148 18.27 -14.98 -45.22
N LEU A 149 17.51 -14.11 -45.89
CA LEU A 149 16.76 -13.03 -45.25
C LEU A 149 15.75 -13.57 -44.24
N TYR A 150 15.04 -14.65 -44.59
CA TYR A 150 14.12 -15.34 -43.67
C TYR A 150 14.84 -15.82 -42.39
N THR A 151 15.99 -16.48 -42.54
CA THR A 151 16.78 -17.01 -41.44
C THR A 151 17.30 -15.91 -40.52
N ILE A 152 17.87 -14.84 -41.11
CA ILE A 152 18.44 -13.71 -40.37
C ILE A 152 17.33 -12.99 -39.58
N LEU A 153 16.19 -12.73 -40.22
CA LEU A 153 15.08 -12.04 -39.60
C LEU A 153 14.48 -12.87 -38.45
N THR A 154 14.36 -14.20 -38.63
CA THR A 154 13.90 -15.11 -37.55
C THR A 154 14.83 -15.05 -36.35
N ALA A 155 16.16 -15.09 -36.58
CA ALA A 155 17.15 -15.01 -35.49
C ALA A 155 17.09 -13.65 -34.79
N SER A 156 16.98 -12.56 -35.55
CA SER A 156 16.90 -11.20 -35.02
C SER A 156 15.62 -10.96 -34.23
N LEU A 157 14.47 -11.41 -34.70
CA LEU A 157 13.19 -11.31 -33.99
C LEU A 157 13.21 -12.15 -32.70
N ARG A 158 13.80 -13.33 -32.72
CA ARG A 158 14.00 -14.16 -31.53
C ARG A 158 14.85 -13.42 -30.48
N ALA A 159 15.99 -12.88 -30.92
CA ALA A 159 16.87 -12.12 -30.02
C ALA A 159 16.20 -10.87 -29.47
N TYR A 160 15.44 -10.13 -30.28
CA TYR A 160 14.66 -8.98 -29.82
C TYR A 160 13.63 -9.38 -28.78
N ARG A 161 12.85 -10.42 -29.04
CA ARG A 161 11.85 -10.95 -28.09
C ARG A 161 12.49 -11.32 -26.74
N ASP A 162 13.61 -12.06 -26.79
CA ASP A 162 14.26 -12.55 -25.58
C ASP A 162 14.83 -11.41 -24.73
N ILE A 163 15.42 -10.39 -25.39
CA ILE A 163 15.91 -9.19 -24.71
C ILE A 163 14.76 -8.37 -24.13
N MET A 164 13.68 -8.18 -24.87
CA MET A 164 12.50 -7.45 -24.36
C MET A 164 11.85 -8.17 -23.18
N LEU A 165 11.84 -9.51 -23.19
CA LEU A 165 11.37 -10.29 -22.06
C LEU A 165 12.24 -10.05 -20.81
N ILE A 166 13.56 -10.06 -20.95
CA ILE A 166 14.50 -9.79 -19.85
C ILE A 166 14.31 -8.36 -19.32
N GLU A 167 14.21 -7.38 -20.20
CA GLU A 167 14.03 -5.97 -19.79
C GLU A 167 12.69 -5.73 -19.10
N ASN A 168 11.61 -6.33 -19.60
CA ASN A 168 10.31 -6.25 -18.96
C ASN A 168 10.33 -6.91 -17.57
N ASN A 169 10.97 -8.08 -17.44
CA ASN A 169 11.15 -8.74 -16.15
C ASN A 169 11.96 -7.89 -15.17
N LYS A 170 13.06 -7.27 -15.66
CA LYS A 170 13.88 -6.36 -14.86
C LYS A 170 13.06 -5.17 -14.35
N ARG A 171 12.36 -4.46 -15.24
CA ARG A 171 11.51 -3.31 -14.88
C ARG A 171 10.43 -3.69 -13.87
N ALA A 172 9.88 -4.85 -14.05
CA ALA A 172 8.86 -5.37 -13.15
C ALA A 172 9.44 -5.65 -11.76
N LEU A 173 10.62 -6.28 -11.66
CA LEU A 173 11.32 -6.49 -10.38
C LEU A 173 11.71 -5.17 -9.71
N GLU A 174 12.22 -4.20 -10.46
CA GLU A 174 12.55 -2.86 -9.94
C GLU A 174 11.31 -2.18 -9.32
N ARG A 175 10.14 -2.31 -9.93
CA ARG A 175 8.88 -1.81 -9.37
C ARG A 175 8.48 -2.52 -8.08
N ILE A 176 8.55 -3.85 -8.01
CA ILE A 176 8.25 -4.57 -6.75
C ILE A 176 9.19 -4.10 -5.64
N LEU A 177 10.48 -3.99 -5.91
CA LEU A 177 11.44 -3.54 -4.90
C LEU A 177 11.14 -2.11 -4.44
N ALA A 178 10.77 -1.22 -5.35
CA ALA A 178 10.39 0.15 -5.01
C ALA A 178 9.08 0.22 -4.20
N SER A 179 8.10 -0.62 -4.53
CA SER A 179 6.81 -0.64 -3.83
C SER A 179 6.85 -1.40 -2.50
N SER A 180 7.75 -2.38 -2.33
CA SER A 180 7.81 -3.23 -1.13
C SER A 180 8.00 -2.44 0.16
N SER A 181 8.90 -1.45 0.19
CA SER A 181 9.10 -0.60 1.38
C SER A 181 7.85 0.21 1.72
N SER A 182 7.20 0.79 0.71
CA SER A 182 5.98 1.58 0.90
C SER A 182 4.76 0.74 1.29
N LEU A 183 4.72 -0.53 0.88
CA LEU A 183 3.68 -1.47 1.30
C LEU A 183 3.82 -1.82 2.78
N LEU A 184 5.05 -2.07 3.26
CA LEU A 184 5.33 -2.40 4.66
C LEU A 184 5.09 -1.23 5.63
N GLU A 185 5.19 0.02 5.16
CA GLU A 185 4.89 1.22 5.95
C GLU A 185 3.39 1.53 6.05
N SER A 186 2.54 0.78 5.36
CA SER A 186 1.11 1.01 5.39
C SER A 186 0.52 0.65 6.74
N GLN A 187 -0.09 1.63 7.42
CA GLN A 187 -0.80 1.44 8.70
C GLN A 187 -2.28 1.12 8.52
N SER A 188 -2.78 1.07 7.29
CA SER A 188 -4.19 0.85 6.98
C SER A 188 -4.36 -0.20 5.89
N MET A 189 -5.14 -1.23 6.18
CA MET A 189 -5.51 -2.29 5.24
C MET A 189 -6.12 -1.75 3.94
N HIS A 190 -6.97 -0.74 4.05
CA HIS A 190 -7.64 -0.14 2.89
C HIS A 190 -6.63 0.55 1.94
N LYS A 191 -5.69 1.31 2.49
CA LYS A 191 -4.62 1.96 1.70
C LYS A 191 -3.68 0.93 1.08
N LEU A 192 -3.33 -0.12 1.83
CA LEU A 192 -2.52 -1.23 1.33
C LEU A 192 -3.20 -1.92 0.14
N ALA A 193 -4.46 -2.33 0.31
CA ALA A 193 -5.22 -3.02 -0.73
C ALA A 193 -5.35 -2.17 -2.02
N GLY A 194 -5.61 -0.86 -1.89
CA GLY A 194 -5.67 0.06 -3.03
C GLY A 194 -4.35 0.14 -3.81
N ARG A 195 -3.21 0.24 -3.11
CA ARG A 195 -1.89 0.24 -3.74
C ARG A 195 -1.62 -1.07 -4.48
N VAL A 196 -1.90 -2.19 -3.84
CA VAL A 196 -1.73 -3.53 -4.43
C VAL A 196 -2.51 -3.69 -5.72
N LEU A 197 -3.77 -3.28 -5.73
CA LEU A 197 -4.62 -3.39 -6.90
C LEU A 197 -4.11 -2.53 -8.07
N ASN A 198 -3.61 -1.33 -7.77
CA ASN A 198 -2.98 -0.46 -8.77
C ASN A 198 -1.70 -1.08 -9.32
N GLU A 199 -0.81 -1.59 -8.46
CA GLU A 199 0.43 -2.26 -8.87
C GLU A 199 0.16 -3.48 -9.76
N LEU A 200 -0.80 -4.33 -9.39
CA LEU A 200 -1.21 -5.48 -10.20
C LEU A 200 -1.71 -5.04 -11.58
N THR A 201 -2.54 -3.99 -11.60
CA THR A 201 -3.08 -3.44 -12.85
C THR A 201 -1.98 -2.88 -13.75
N ASP A 202 -1.03 -2.16 -13.18
CA ASP A 202 0.08 -1.56 -13.91
C ASP A 202 1.05 -2.62 -14.46
N ILE A 203 1.33 -3.66 -13.68
CA ILE A 203 2.15 -4.80 -14.12
C ILE A 203 1.52 -5.49 -15.33
N LEU A 204 0.23 -5.77 -15.25
CA LEU A 204 -0.49 -6.41 -16.34
C LEU A 204 -0.59 -5.54 -17.60
N LYS A 205 -0.55 -4.21 -17.46
CA LYS A 205 -0.48 -3.25 -18.59
C LYS A 205 0.90 -3.15 -19.23
N LEU A 206 1.98 -3.54 -18.55
CA LEU A 206 3.34 -3.48 -19.11
C LEU A 206 3.53 -4.38 -20.33
N ASN A 207 2.75 -5.44 -20.45
CA ASN A 207 2.82 -6.32 -21.60
C ASN A 207 2.03 -5.73 -22.78
N THR A 208 2.66 -4.76 -23.47
CA THR A 208 2.08 -4.01 -24.60
C THR A 208 1.79 -4.86 -25.83
N THR A 209 2.22 -6.12 -25.85
CA THR A 209 2.01 -7.02 -26.99
C THR A 209 0.61 -7.63 -27.03
N ARG A 210 -0.19 -7.46 -25.99
CA ARG A 210 -1.53 -8.02 -25.86
C ARG A 210 -2.57 -6.91 -25.72
N ASN A 211 -3.60 -6.98 -26.55
CA ASN A 211 -4.76 -6.08 -26.45
C ASN A 211 -5.64 -6.56 -25.28
N ARG A 212 -5.40 -6.02 -24.08
CA ARG A 212 -6.22 -6.27 -22.90
C ARG A 212 -7.34 -5.23 -22.82
N GLY A 213 -8.54 -5.67 -22.47
CA GLY A 213 -9.66 -4.78 -22.17
C GLY A 213 -9.38 -3.88 -20.96
N THR A 214 -10.39 -3.15 -20.53
CA THR A 214 -10.33 -2.42 -19.25
C THR A 214 -10.16 -3.43 -18.12
N LEU A 215 -9.07 -3.29 -17.36
CA LEU A 215 -8.80 -4.14 -16.20
C LEU A 215 -9.63 -3.64 -15.03
N SER A 216 -10.51 -4.48 -14.51
CA SER A 216 -11.29 -4.23 -13.30
C SER A 216 -10.97 -5.29 -12.26
N GLY A 217 -11.05 -4.95 -10.98
CA GLY A 217 -10.75 -5.93 -9.95
C GLY A 217 -11.11 -5.50 -8.55
N LEU A 218 -11.00 -6.44 -7.64
CA LEU A 218 -11.22 -6.23 -6.22
C LEU A 218 -10.27 -7.07 -5.36
N ILE A 219 -10.06 -6.59 -4.15
CA ILE A 219 -9.39 -7.33 -3.07
C ILE A 219 -10.33 -7.38 -1.88
N ALA A 220 -10.56 -8.59 -1.37
CA ALA A 220 -11.38 -8.83 -0.19
C ALA A 220 -10.59 -9.62 0.86
N THR A 221 -10.86 -9.33 2.14
CA THR A 221 -10.28 -10.05 3.28
C THR A 221 -11.37 -10.69 4.11
N LYS A 222 -11.03 -11.82 4.72
CA LYS A 222 -11.93 -12.55 5.61
C LYS A 222 -11.98 -11.87 6.98
N ASP A 223 -13.17 -11.67 7.50
CA ASP A 223 -13.39 -11.17 8.86
C ASP A 223 -13.35 -12.29 9.91
N THR A 224 -13.57 -11.92 11.17
CA THR A 224 -13.63 -12.86 12.31
C THR A 224 -14.81 -13.82 12.26
N ASN A 225 -15.88 -13.49 11.51
CA ASN A 225 -17.07 -14.32 11.34
C ASN A 225 -16.92 -15.32 10.18
N GLY A 226 -15.87 -15.19 9.39
CA GLY A 226 -15.60 -16.05 8.25
C GLY A 226 -16.09 -15.53 6.91
N ASP A 227 -16.66 -14.32 6.86
CA ASP A 227 -17.14 -13.65 5.65
C ASP A 227 -16.06 -12.78 5.01
N PHE A 228 -16.05 -12.72 3.68
CA PHE A 228 -15.14 -11.85 2.94
C PHE A 228 -15.77 -10.49 2.68
N TYR A 229 -15.06 -9.42 3.05
CA TYR A 229 -15.45 -8.03 2.79
C TYR A 229 -14.47 -7.37 1.83
N VAL A 230 -15.03 -6.62 0.86
CA VAL A 230 -14.26 -5.92 -0.17
C VAL A 230 -13.52 -4.74 0.46
N MET A 231 -12.20 -4.82 0.46
CA MET A 231 -11.32 -3.77 0.98
C MET A 231 -11.10 -2.65 -0.01
N THR A 232 -10.95 -3.02 -1.28
CA THR A 232 -10.76 -2.07 -2.38
C THR A 232 -11.23 -2.67 -3.69
N ALA A 233 -11.59 -1.82 -4.63
CA ALA A 233 -12.02 -2.22 -5.96
C ALA A 233 -11.75 -1.11 -6.98
N THR A 234 -11.66 -1.47 -8.26
CA THR A 234 -11.55 -0.54 -9.39
C THR A 234 -12.74 -0.69 -10.32
N ASP A 235 -13.02 0.38 -11.06
CA ASP A 235 -14.01 0.47 -12.14
C ASP A 235 -15.36 -0.21 -11.82
N ASN A 236 -15.63 -1.38 -12.42
CA ASN A 236 -16.92 -2.07 -12.31
C ASN A 236 -17.33 -2.45 -10.89
N TYR A 237 -16.37 -2.53 -9.97
CA TYR A 237 -16.58 -3.00 -8.59
C TYR A 237 -16.49 -1.90 -7.53
N GLY A 238 -16.30 -0.62 -7.94
CA GLY A 238 -16.11 0.49 -7.00
C GLY A 238 -17.25 0.67 -5.99
N ASN A 239 -18.47 0.33 -6.36
CA ASN A 239 -19.67 0.53 -5.52
C ASN A 239 -19.81 -0.48 -4.38
N ILE A 240 -18.98 -1.54 -4.34
CA ILE A 240 -19.11 -2.62 -3.34
C ILE A 240 -18.02 -2.59 -2.27
N VAL A 241 -17.18 -1.57 -2.27
CA VAL A 241 -16.16 -1.38 -1.21
C VAL A 241 -16.83 -1.30 0.16
N GLY A 242 -16.34 -2.07 1.12
CA GLY A 242 -16.90 -2.20 2.47
C GLY A 242 -18.07 -3.19 2.59
N GLN A 243 -18.50 -3.82 1.48
CA GLN A 243 -19.61 -4.77 1.47
C GLN A 243 -19.10 -6.21 1.37
N SER A 244 -19.98 -7.16 1.70
CA SER A 244 -19.68 -8.59 1.55
C SER A 244 -19.49 -8.95 0.07
N ILE A 245 -18.46 -9.76 -0.21
CA ILE A 245 -18.18 -10.30 -1.54
C ILE A 245 -19.37 -11.12 -2.12
N ASN A 246 -20.24 -11.64 -1.27
CA ASN A 246 -21.44 -12.38 -1.65
C ASN A 246 -22.45 -11.55 -2.46
N GLN A 247 -22.29 -10.22 -2.49
CA GLN A 247 -23.10 -9.35 -3.35
C GLN A 247 -22.67 -9.40 -4.82
N VAL A 248 -21.44 -9.83 -5.09
CA VAL A 248 -20.87 -9.94 -6.45
C VAL A 248 -20.85 -11.38 -6.93
N PHE A 249 -20.43 -12.28 -6.06
CA PHE A 249 -20.24 -13.69 -6.40
C PHE A 249 -21.20 -14.57 -5.59
N SER A 250 -21.84 -15.51 -6.26
CA SER A 250 -22.61 -16.55 -5.57
C SER A 250 -21.68 -17.46 -4.74
N ALA A 251 -22.21 -18.09 -3.71
CA ALA A 251 -21.46 -19.08 -2.93
C ALA A 251 -20.88 -20.20 -3.82
N CYS A 252 -21.60 -20.59 -4.86
CA CYS A 252 -21.15 -21.58 -5.86
C CYS A 252 -19.94 -21.07 -6.66
N SER A 253 -19.95 -19.79 -7.07
CA SER A 253 -18.82 -19.17 -7.79
C SER A 253 -17.57 -19.12 -6.92
N LEU A 254 -17.70 -18.74 -5.65
CA LEU A 254 -16.57 -18.71 -4.71
C LEU A 254 -15.98 -20.10 -4.44
N GLU A 255 -16.84 -21.14 -4.39
CA GLU A 255 -16.37 -22.51 -4.26
C GLU A 255 -15.65 -23.00 -5.54
N MET A 256 -16.12 -22.61 -6.72
CA MET A 256 -15.44 -22.89 -7.99
C MET A 256 -14.08 -22.20 -8.05
N PHE A 257 -13.98 -20.95 -7.61
CA PHE A 257 -12.71 -20.22 -7.52
C PHE A 257 -11.72 -20.89 -6.57
N ARG A 258 -12.17 -21.39 -5.42
CA ARG A 258 -11.33 -22.17 -4.49
C ARG A 258 -10.82 -23.48 -5.12
N LYS A 259 -11.57 -24.09 -6.02
CA LYS A 259 -11.18 -25.29 -6.77
C LYS A 259 -10.26 -24.99 -7.97
N GLY A 260 -9.93 -23.72 -8.22
CA GLY A 260 -9.01 -23.32 -9.28
C GLY A 260 -9.62 -23.29 -10.69
N HIS A 261 -10.94 -23.22 -10.80
CA HIS A 261 -11.59 -23.02 -12.11
C HIS A 261 -11.42 -21.59 -12.57
N THR A 262 -10.60 -21.37 -13.59
CA THR A 262 -10.31 -20.06 -14.18
C THR A 262 -10.94 -19.96 -15.57
N SER A 263 -11.45 -18.79 -15.93
CA SER A 263 -11.76 -18.44 -17.31
C SER A 263 -10.52 -17.81 -17.98
N SER A 264 -10.50 -17.75 -19.31
CA SER A 264 -9.38 -17.16 -20.06
C SER A 264 -9.27 -15.62 -19.91
N THR A 265 -10.25 -14.98 -19.28
CA THR A 265 -10.34 -13.52 -19.13
C THR A 265 -10.28 -13.05 -17.68
N GLU A 266 -10.22 -13.98 -16.73
CA GLU A 266 -10.28 -13.69 -15.31
C GLU A 266 -9.08 -14.30 -14.57
N TYR A 267 -8.58 -13.57 -13.59
CA TYR A 267 -7.62 -14.09 -12.62
C TYR A 267 -8.20 -13.97 -11.23
N HIS A 268 -8.16 -15.06 -10.50
CA HIS A 268 -8.56 -15.04 -9.09
C HIS A 268 -7.67 -15.99 -8.29
N LYS A 269 -7.40 -15.60 -7.06
CA LYS A 269 -6.62 -16.44 -6.16
C LYS A 269 -6.93 -16.10 -4.70
N PHE A 270 -6.98 -17.14 -3.88
CA PHE A 270 -6.99 -17.02 -2.42
C PHE A 270 -5.57 -17.14 -1.91
N PHE A 271 -5.23 -16.25 -1.00
CA PHE A 271 -3.95 -16.24 -0.32
C PHE A 271 -4.20 -16.34 1.18
N CYS A 272 -3.35 -17.08 1.88
CA CYS A 272 -3.39 -17.17 3.33
C CYS A 272 -2.04 -16.73 3.89
N SER A 273 -2.06 -15.80 4.84
CA SER A 273 -0.86 -15.36 5.53
C SER A 273 -0.39 -16.41 6.54
N LYS A 274 0.80 -16.22 7.10
CA LYS A 274 1.35 -17.12 8.14
C LYS A 274 0.50 -17.14 9.42
N HIS A 275 -0.23 -16.06 9.69
CA HIS A 275 -1.11 -15.92 10.85
C HIS A 275 -2.58 -16.29 10.56
N GLY A 276 -2.85 -16.86 9.37
CA GLY A 276 -4.17 -17.37 9.02
C GLY A 276 -5.12 -16.34 8.41
N HIS A 277 -4.65 -15.13 8.08
CA HIS A 277 -5.47 -14.12 7.41
C HIS A 277 -5.67 -14.49 5.94
N GLU A 278 -6.92 -14.75 5.56
CA GLU A 278 -7.28 -15.08 4.18
C GLU A 278 -7.60 -13.80 3.40
N THR A 279 -6.99 -13.67 2.20
CA THR A 279 -7.23 -12.58 1.26
C THR A 279 -7.61 -13.17 -0.09
N PHE A 280 -8.66 -12.64 -0.70
CA PHE A 280 -9.12 -13.00 -2.03
C PHE A 280 -8.86 -11.86 -3.00
N ILE A 281 -8.27 -12.18 -4.14
CA ILE A 281 -8.05 -11.25 -5.25
C ILE A 281 -8.81 -11.74 -6.46
N TYR A 282 -9.49 -10.82 -7.12
CA TYR A 282 -10.17 -11.04 -8.39
C TYR A 282 -9.83 -9.92 -9.35
N LEU A 283 -9.46 -10.29 -10.56
CA LEU A 283 -9.17 -9.38 -11.68
C LEU A 283 -9.89 -9.87 -12.93
N GLU A 284 -10.58 -8.98 -13.60
CA GLU A 284 -11.29 -9.18 -14.86
C GLU A 284 -10.62 -8.42 -16.00
N GLY A 285 -10.72 -8.92 -17.23
CA GLY A 285 -10.09 -8.30 -18.41
C GLY A 285 -8.62 -8.63 -18.57
N VAL A 286 -8.10 -9.59 -17.82
CA VAL A 286 -6.65 -9.91 -17.75
C VAL A 286 -6.16 -10.57 -19.03
N GLY A 287 -7.03 -11.30 -19.77
CA GLY A 287 -6.64 -12.12 -20.92
C GLY A 287 -5.75 -13.30 -20.50
N LEU A 288 -5.04 -13.86 -21.48
CA LEU A 288 -4.09 -14.94 -21.18
C LEU A 288 -2.90 -14.39 -20.36
N ILE A 289 -2.65 -15.00 -19.22
CA ILE A 289 -1.54 -14.70 -18.32
C ILE A 289 -0.41 -15.66 -18.61
N ASP A 290 0.82 -15.16 -18.73
CA ASP A 290 2.02 -15.96 -18.91
C ASP A 290 2.53 -16.51 -17.58
N ASP A 291 3.36 -17.56 -17.64
CA ASP A 291 3.99 -18.14 -16.44
C ASP A 291 4.81 -17.11 -15.65
N TRP A 292 5.45 -16.16 -16.31
CA TRP A 292 6.22 -15.12 -15.65
C TRP A 292 5.31 -14.09 -14.96
N GLU A 293 4.19 -13.68 -15.57
CA GLU A 293 3.20 -12.78 -14.97
C GLU A 293 2.58 -13.44 -13.73
N THR A 294 2.30 -14.74 -13.79
CA THR A 294 1.82 -15.52 -12.65
C THR A 294 2.81 -15.53 -11.50
N LYS A 295 4.07 -15.87 -11.76
CA LYS A 295 5.15 -15.85 -10.76
C LYS A 295 5.35 -14.47 -10.17
N PHE A 296 5.22 -13.45 -10.99
CA PHE A 296 5.39 -12.07 -10.58
C PHE A 296 4.28 -11.62 -9.62
N MET A 297 3.02 -11.92 -9.96
CA MET A 297 1.89 -11.69 -9.07
C MET A 297 2.03 -12.44 -7.74
N GLU A 298 2.56 -13.67 -7.77
CA GLU A 298 2.84 -14.44 -6.56
C GLU A 298 3.89 -13.77 -5.66
N ILE A 299 4.98 -13.25 -6.22
CA ILE A 299 6.01 -12.52 -5.44
C ILE A 299 5.42 -11.24 -4.84
N LEU A 300 4.67 -10.45 -5.61
CA LEU A 300 4.00 -9.26 -5.09
C LEU A 300 3.06 -9.63 -3.93
N MET A 301 2.30 -10.71 -4.09
CA MET A 301 1.36 -11.17 -3.05
C MET A 301 2.05 -11.64 -1.78
N LEU A 302 3.23 -12.24 -1.84
CA LEU A 302 4.01 -12.56 -0.65
C LEU A 302 4.37 -11.30 0.16
N ASN A 303 4.75 -10.21 -0.51
CA ASN A 303 5.01 -8.93 0.14
C ASN A 303 3.73 -8.32 0.74
N VAL A 304 2.62 -8.43 0.04
CA VAL A 304 1.31 -7.98 0.53
C VAL A 304 0.89 -8.74 1.78
N LEU A 305 1.01 -10.06 1.78
CA LEU A 305 0.68 -10.89 2.94
C LEU A 305 1.56 -10.54 4.15
N ALA A 306 2.85 -10.28 3.93
CA ALA A 306 3.75 -9.82 4.98
C ALA A 306 3.32 -8.45 5.54
N ALA A 307 2.87 -7.52 4.67
CA ALA A 307 2.35 -6.22 5.10
C ALA A 307 1.01 -6.34 5.86
N ILE A 308 0.13 -7.23 5.43
CA ILE A 308 -1.11 -7.57 6.12
C ILE A 308 -0.81 -8.09 7.53
N ASP A 309 0.05 -9.09 7.65
CA ASP A 309 0.46 -9.65 8.94
C ASP A 309 1.04 -8.57 9.86
N ASN A 310 1.87 -7.68 9.32
CA ASN A 310 2.45 -6.57 10.08
C ASN A 310 1.39 -5.61 10.63
N ILE A 311 0.37 -5.27 9.82
CA ILE A 311 -0.76 -4.42 10.27
C ILE A 311 -1.53 -5.10 11.41
N TYR A 312 -1.84 -6.38 11.29
CA TYR A 312 -2.56 -7.13 12.33
C TYR A 312 -1.73 -7.26 13.60
N LEU A 313 -0.44 -7.61 13.49
CA LEU A 313 0.46 -7.71 14.64
C LEU A 313 0.61 -6.38 15.38
N ASN A 314 0.74 -5.27 14.66
CA ASN A 314 0.80 -3.95 15.28
C ASN A 314 -0.49 -3.63 16.04
N LYS A 315 -1.65 -3.95 15.46
CA LYS A 315 -2.94 -3.77 16.13
C LYS A 315 -3.08 -4.65 17.38
N GLU A 316 -2.67 -5.92 17.29
CA GLU A 316 -2.67 -6.84 18.44
C GLU A 316 -1.75 -6.35 19.56
N ILE A 317 -0.57 -5.84 19.20
CA ILE A 317 0.35 -5.22 20.18
C ILE A 317 -0.30 -4.01 20.84
N GLU A 318 -0.96 -3.12 20.09
CA GLU A 318 -1.65 -1.96 20.64
C GLU A 318 -2.78 -2.37 21.61
N GLU A 319 -3.62 -3.32 21.23
CA GLU A 319 -4.70 -3.82 22.09
C GLU A 319 -4.15 -4.50 23.35
N THR A 320 -3.10 -5.31 23.21
CA THR A 320 -2.42 -5.95 24.35
C THR A 320 -1.82 -4.90 25.29
N GLN A 321 -1.22 -3.84 24.77
CA GLN A 321 -0.70 -2.74 25.59
C GLN A 321 -1.81 -2.04 26.38
N LYS A 322 -2.97 -1.78 25.74
CA LYS A 322 -4.13 -1.21 26.41
C LYS A 322 -4.62 -2.13 27.55
N GLU A 323 -4.77 -3.41 27.27
CA GLU A 323 -5.21 -4.40 28.26
C GLU A 323 -4.26 -4.46 29.46
N ILE A 324 -2.93 -4.47 29.23
CA ILE A 324 -1.94 -4.45 30.30
C ILE A 324 -2.08 -3.18 31.17
N ILE A 325 -2.25 -2.01 30.55
CA ILE A 325 -2.39 -0.75 31.28
C ILE A 325 -3.65 -0.76 32.15
N PHE A 326 -4.79 -1.20 31.62
CA PHE A 326 -6.02 -1.31 32.38
C PHE A 326 -5.87 -2.32 33.52
N THR A 327 -5.26 -3.49 33.28
CA THR A 327 -5.00 -4.50 34.30
C THR A 327 -4.09 -3.98 35.41
N LEU A 328 -3.05 -3.21 35.08
CA LEU A 328 -2.18 -2.57 36.08
C LEU A 328 -2.93 -1.52 36.91
N GLY A 329 -3.79 -0.72 36.28
CA GLY A 329 -4.67 0.22 36.98
C GLY A 329 -5.62 -0.51 37.94
N GLU A 330 -6.33 -1.51 37.44
CA GLU A 330 -7.22 -2.35 38.28
C GLU A 330 -6.48 -3.03 39.45
N PHE A 331 -5.24 -3.50 39.20
CA PHE A 331 -4.41 -4.09 40.28
C PHE A 331 -4.01 -3.07 41.32
N SER A 332 -3.66 -1.83 40.91
CA SER A 332 -3.34 -0.74 41.85
C SER A 332 -4.55 -0.39 42.73
N GLU A 333 -5.74 -0.27 42.13
CA GLU A 333 -6.97 0.07 42.81
C GLU A 333 -7.49 -1.08 43.71
N ALA A 334 -7.31 -2.34 43.31
CA ALA A 334 -7.66 -3.50 44.12
C ALA A 334 -6.95 -3.49 45.50
N ARG A 335 -5.72 -2.93 45.58
CA ARG A 335 -5.01 -2.76 46.84
C ARG A 335 -5.69 -1.77 47.78
N SER A 336 -6.32 -0.71 47.26
CA SER A 336 -7.13 0.26 48.04
C SER A 336 -8.58 -0.16 48.19
N ARG A 337 -8.93 -1.39 47.81
CA ARG A 337 -10.28 -1.96 47.84
C ARG A 337 -11.30 -1.21 47.00
N GLU A 338 -10.86 -0.56 45.96
CA GLU A 338 -11.71 0.00 44.90
C GLU A 338 -12.04 -1.04 43.84
N THR A 339 -13.12 -0.82 43.08
CA THR A 339 -13.60 -1.80 42.13
C THR A 339 -12.91 -1.61 40.76
N SER A 340 -12.77 -2.68 39.98
CA SER A 340 -12.25 -2.60 38.61
C SER A 340 -13.11 -1.70 37.70
N TYR A 341 -14.39 -1.55 37.99
CA TYR A 341 -15.29 -0.67 37.24
C TYR A 341 -14.97 0.82 37.44
N HIS A 342 -14.42 1.22 38.61
CA HIS A 342 -13.92 2.56 38.85
C HIS A 342 -12.91 2.99 37.77
N VAL A 343 -11.88 2.17 37.53
CA VAL A 343 -10.84 2.45 36.54
C VAL A 343 -11.45 2.69 35.15
N LYS A 344 -12.42 1.86 34.77
CA LYS A 344 -13.10 1.98 33.45
C LYS A 344 -13.95 3.23 33.36
N ARG A 345 -14.72 3.54 34.42
CA ARG A 345 -15.57 4.74 34.44
C ARG A 345 -14.73 6.01 34.36
N VAL A 346 -13.69 6.12 35.21
CA VAL A 346 -12.82 7.32 35.22
C VAL A 346 -12.11 7.51 33.88
N ALA A 347 -11.68 6.44 33.24
CA ALA A 347 -11.11 6.50 31.88
C ALA A 347 -12.11 7.04 30.85
N GLU A 348 -13.34 6.52 30.83
CA GLU A 348 -14.38 6.96 29.89
C GLU A 348 -14.88 8.39 30.18
N TYR A 349 -15.01 8.78 31.45
CA TYR A 349 -15.32 10.17 31.83
C TYR A 349 -14.22 11.13 31.34
N SER A 350 -12.96 10.75 31.54
CA SER A 350 -11.83 11.55 31.10
C SER A 350 -11.80 11.73 29.57
N ARG A 351 -12.07 10.68 28.80
CA ARG A 351 -12.20 10.76 27.36
C ARG A 351 -13.35 11.68 26.94
N LEU A 352 -14.51 11.51 27.55
CA LEU A 352 -15.68 12.34 27.24
C LEU A 352 -15.40 13.83 27.50
N LEU A 353 -14.82 14.17 28.67
CA LEU A 353 -14.41 15.54 28.98
C LEU A 353 -13.39 16.08 27.98
N ALA A 354 -12.40 15.29 27.60
CA ALA A 354 -11.38 15.69 26.64
C ALA A 354 -11.99 16.06 25.28
N LEU A 355 -12.90 15.23 24.77
CA LEU A 355 -13.59 15.48 23.51
C LEU A 355 -14.47 16.72 23.58
N LYS A 356 -15.26 16.89 24.64
CA LYS A 356 -16.14 18.03 24.82
C LYS A 356 -15.37 19.33 25.12
N TYR A 357 -14.16 19.23 25.65
CA TYR A 357 -13.22 20.36 25.80
C TYR A 357 -12.62 20.79 24.45
N GLY A 358 -12.68 19.94 23.44
CA GLY A 358 -12.21 20.22 22.07
C GLY A 358 -10.84 19.65 21.75
N LEU A 359 -10.34 18.69 22.53
CA LEU A 359 -9.11 17.97 22.17
C LEU A 359 -9.38 17.01 21.00
N PRO A 360 -8.37 16.76 20.15
CA PRO A 360 -8.46 15.77 19.07
C PRO A 360 -8.82 14.39 19.58
N GLU A 361 -9.51 13.58 18.78
CA GLU A 361 -9.89 12.20 19.13
C GLU A 361 -8.69 11.33 19.57
N GLU A 362 -7.54 11.49 18.89
CA GLU A 362 -6.30 10.76 19.22
C GLU A 362 -5.80 11.14 20.62
N GLU A 363 -5.86 12.41 20.97
CA GLU A 363 -5.43 12.90 22.29
C GLU A 363 -6.40 12.48 23.40
N ALA A 364 -7.70 12.51 23.12
CA ALA A 364 -8.73 12.01 24.03
C ALA A 364 -8.58 10.50 24.30
N GLU A 365 -8.19 9.72 23.29
CA GLU A 365 -7.91 8.29 23.43
C GLU A 365 -6.63 8.04 24.26
N ILE A 366 -5.59 8.87 24.09
CA ILE A 366 -4.39 8.82 24.95
C ILE A 366 -4.76 9.06 26.41
N ILE A 367 -5.59 10.06 26.69
CA ILE A 367 -6.06 10.33 28.05
C ILE A 367 -6.84 9.13 28.60
N ARG A 368 -7.76 8.56 27.81
CA ARG A 368 -8.55 7.39 28.21
C ARG A 368 -7.67 6.20 28.62
N ILE A 369 -6.62 5.91 27.85
CA ILE A 369 -5.73 4.78 28.11
C ILE A 369 -4.76 5.10 29.27
N ALA A 370 -4.34 6.36 29.43
CA ALA A 370 -3.39 6.76 30.45
C ALA A 370 -4.03 6.93 31.85
N THR A 371 -5.30 7.32 31.91
CA THR A 371 -6.02 7.57 33.17
C THR A 371 -6.01 6.40 34.15
N PRO A 372 -6.12 5.11 33.75
CA PRO A 372 -5.96 3.97 34.65
C PRO A 372 -4.72 3.99 35.53
N MET A 373 -3.67 4.69 35.09
CA MET A 373 -2.40 4.78 35.83
C MET A 373 -2.33 5.92 36.85
N HIS A 374 -3.42 6.72 37.03
CA HIS A 374 -3.40 7.88 37.92
C HIS A 374 -2.92 7.53 39.34
N ASP A 375 -3.31 6.38 39.81
CA ASP A 375 -3.06 5.88 41.17
C ASP A 375 -2.00 4.76 41.26
N VAL A 376 -1.23 4.53 40.17
CA VAL A 376 -0.19 3.48 40.13
C VAL A 376 0.85 3.62 41.25
N GLY A 377 1.09 4.83 41.73
CA GLY A 377 2.00 5.10 42.83
C GLY A 377 1.53 4.56 44.21
N LYS A 378 0.25 4.19 44.37
CA LYS A 378 -0.25 3.49 45.56
C LYS A 378 0.49 2.16 45.78
N LEU A 379 1.10 1.58 44.75
CA LEU A 379 1.96 0.39 44.85
C LEU A 379 3.16 0.61 45.79
N GLY A 380 3.63 1.85 45.90
CA GLY A 380 4.71 2.23 46.83
C GLY A 380 4.29 2.51 48.25
N ILE A 381 2.98 2.53 48.56
CA ILE A 381 2.47 2.80 49.89
C ILE A 381 2.28 1.48 50.66
N THR A 382 2.65 1.46 51.93
CA THR A 382 2.49 0.27 52.78
C THR A 382 1.02 0.00 53.13
N ASP A 383 0.61 -1.27 53.22
CA ASP A 383 -0.78 -1.66 53.49
C ASP A 383 -1.30 -1.16 54.84
N ASN A 384 -0.41 -1.03 55.83
CA ASN A 384 -0.78 -0.50 57.17
C ASN A 384 -1.30 0.93 57.09
N ILE A 385 -0.85 1.72 56.13
CA ILE A 385 -1.29 3.10 55.92
C ILE A 385 -2.43 3.13 54.90
N LEU A 386 -2.24 2.47 53.76
CA LEU A 386 -3.21 2.47 52.66
C LEU A 386 -4.58 1.93 53.07
N ASN A 387 -4.59 0.85 53.87
CA ASN A 387 -5.80 0.14 54.33
C ASN A 387 -6.12 0.35 55.81
N LYS A 388 -5.61 1.42 56.43
CA LYS A 388 -5.81 1.69 57.83
C LYS A 388 -7.28 1.82 58.17
N PRO A 389 -7.82 1.03 59.13
CA PRO A 389 -9.19 1.18 59.58
C PRO A 389 -9.31 2.42 60.48
N GLY A 390 -9.77 3.54 59.91
CA GLY A 390 -9.98 4.78 60.66
C GLY A 390 -9.31 6.01 60.02
N ARG A 391 -9.24 7.11 60.77
CA ARG A 391 -8.62 8.35 60.25
C ARG A 391 -7.10 8.25 60.25
N LEU A 392 -6.50 8.73 59.15
CA LEU A 392 -5.05 8.89 59.02
C LEU A 392 -4.55 10.02 59.95
N THR A 393 -3.38 9.88 60.50
CA THR A 393 -2.64 11.01 61.11
C THR A 393 -2.14 11.96 60.02
N ALA A 394 -1.67 13.15 60.43
CA ALA A 394 -1.11 14.10 59.47
C ALA A 394 0.08 13.50 58.72
N ASP A 395 0.99 12.81 59.41
CA ASP A 395 2.17 12.17 58.81
C ASP A 395 1.79 11.03 57.85
N GLU A 396 0.82 10.19 58.21
CA GLU A 396 0.32 9.13 57.37
C GLU A 396 -0.36 9.68 56.11
N PHE A 397 -1.06 10.82 56.22
CA PHE A 397 -1.67 11.49 55.08
C PHE A 397 -0.61 12.06 54.12
N GLU A 398 0.50 12.60 54.65
CA GLU A 398 1.63 13.03 53.78
C GLU A 398 2.24 11.82 53.02
N ILE A 399 2.31 10.64 53.64
CA ILE A 399 2.74 9.42 52.97
C ILE A 399 1.75 9.04 51.85
N ILE A 400 0.44 9.10 52.09
CA ILE A 400 -0.55 8.86 51.04
C ILE A 400 -0.39 9.84 49.87
N LYS A 401 -0.23 11.14 50.16
CA LYS A 401 -0.03 12.15 49.10
C LYS A 401 1.18 11.86 48.19
N SER A 402 2.16 11.12 48.71
CA SER A 402 3.35 10.79 47.89
C SER A 402 3.07 9.87 46.72
N HIS A 403 1.88 9.20 46.64
CA HIS A 403 1.55 8.30 45.54
C HIS A 403 1.60 9.02 44.18
N GLY A 404 1.17 10.30 44.08
CA GLY A 404 1.25 11.08 42.84
C GLY A 404 2.67 11.20 42.33
N MET A 405 3.63 11.54 43.21
CA MET A 405 5.04 11.62 42.89
C MET A 405 5.65 10.24 42.59
N LEU A 406 5.30 9.21 43.36
CA LEU A 406 5.76 7.84 43.13
C LEU A 406 5.28 7.31 41.77
N GLY A 407 4.03 7.57 41.41
CA GLY A 407 3.48 7.22 40.11
C GLY A 407 4.22 7.91 38.98
N TYR A 408 4.49 9.21 39.10
CA TYR A 408 5.32 9.96 38.14
C TYR A 408 6.71 9.33 38.01
N GLU A 409 7.40 9.04 39.09
CA GLU A 409 8.75 8.45 39.08
C GLU A 409 8.79 7.10 38.35
N ILE A 410 7.74 6.28 38.51
CA ILE A 410 7.61 4.99 37.81
C ILE A 410 7.48 5.18 36.29
N LEU A 411 6.71 6.18 35.84
CA LEU A 411 6.29 6.32 34.45
C LEU A 411 7.17 7.27 33.61
N LYS A 412 7.82 8.27 34.22
CA LYS A 412 8.48 9.39 33.54
C LYS A 412 9.60 9.02 32.57
N ASN A 413 10.27 7.88 32.77
CA ASN A 413 11.43 7.47 31.97
C ASN A 413 11.05 6.77 30.66
N SER A 414 9.77 6.57 30.40
CA SER A 414 9.28 5.97 29.16
C SER A 414 9.23 7.00 28.04
N ASN A 415 9.65 6.60 26.83
CA ASN A 415 9.51 7.42 25.61
C ASN A 415 8.15 7.21 24.92
N ARG A 416 7.22 6.45 25.51
CA ARG A 416 5.90 6.18 24.95
C ARG A 416 4.91 7.24 25.40
N THR A 417 4.16 7.82 24.44
CA THR A 417 3.21 8.92 24.66
C THR A 417 2.19 8.61 25.75
N ILE A 418 1.63 7.40 25.78
CA ILE A 418 0.66 6.97 26.79
C ILE A 418 1.28 6.97 28.21
N MET A 419 2.52 6.49 28.34
CA MET A 419 3.22 6.45 29.63
C MET A 419 3.59 7.85 30.11
N GLN A 420 3.98 8.75 29.21
CA GLN A 420 4.22 10.16 29.55
C GLN A 420 2.94 10.87 29.99
N ALA A 421 1.82 10.61 29.29
CA ALA A 421 0.52 11.11 29.70
C ALA A 421 0.12 10.58 31.09
N GLY A 422 0.33 9.27 31.33
CA GLY A 422 0.11 8.66 32.63
C GLY A 422 0.97 9.26 33.75
N ALA A 423 2.24 9.58 33.46
CA ALA A 423 3.12 10.26 34.41
C ALA A 423 2.57 11.64 34.79
N VAL A 424 2.12 12.43 33.83
CA VAL A 424 1.51 13.74 34.06
C VAL A 424 0.23 13.60 34.89
N ILE A 425 -0.63 12.66 34.52
CA ILE A 425 -1.88 12.39 35.21
C ILE A 425 -1.60 11.96 36.67
N ALA A 426 -0.72 11.00 36.91
CA ALA A 426 -0.34 10.56 38.23
C ALA A 426 0.17 11.71 39.11
N LEU A 427 0.99 12.60 38.53
CA LEU A 427 1.57 13.73 39.24
C LEU A 427 0.53 14.80 39.59
N GLN A 428 -0.48 15.02 38.73
CA GLN A 428 -1.29 16.24 38.77
C GLN A 428 -2.79 16.05 39.03
N HIS A 429 -3.31 14.83 39.10
CA HIS A 429 -4.75 14.61 39.32
C HIS A 429 -5.27 15.07 40.70
N HIS A 430 -4.39 15.31 41.66
CA HIS A 430 -4.69 15.88 42.95
C HIS A 430 -4.31 17.37 43.09
N GLU A 431 -3.84 17.99 42.04
CA GLU A 431 -3.68 19.44 42.02
C GLU A 431 -5.05 20.12 42.01
N LYS A 432 -5.15 21.25 42.70
CA LYS A 432 -6.38 22.04 42.76
C LYS A 432 -6.23 23.32 41.98
N TYR A 433 -7.27 23.72 41.25
CA TYR A 433 -7.25 24.89 40.40
C TYR A 433 -6.83 26.18 41.13
N ASN A 434 -7.15 26.30 42.43
CA ASN A 434 -6.77 27.41 43.29
C ASN A 434 -5.30 27.37 43.80
N GLY A 435 -4.57 26.27 43.55
CA GLY A 435 -3.18 26.07 43.99
C GLY A 435 -3.00 25.43 45.37
N GLU A 436 -4.10 24.99 46.01
CA GLU A 436 -4.06 24.29 47.33
C GLU A 436 -3.96 22.77 47.20
N GLY A 437 -3.67 22.27 46.00
CA GLY A 437 -3.48 20.87 45.71
C GLY A 437 -2.07 20.35 46.05
N TYR A 438 -1.79 19.11 45.64
CA TYR A 438 -0.50 18.46 45.84
C TYR A 438 -0.14 17.60 44.62
N PRO A 439 1.16 17.24 44.40
CA PRO A 439 2.32 17.48 45.27
C PRO A 439 3.04 18.80 44.96
N GLN A 440 2.72 19.51 43.89
CA GLN A 440 3.48 20.67 43.42
C GLN A 440 2.81 22.02 43.79
N GLY A 441 1.52 22.00 44.13
CA GLY A 441 0.75 23.22 44.40
C GLY A 441 0.56 24.09 43.18
N LEU A 442 0.41 23.47 42.01
CA LEU A 442 0.19 24.18 40.72
C LEU A 442 -1.17 24.87 40.74
N LYS A 443 -1.25 26.03 40.05
CA LYS A 443 -2.48 26.84 40.02
C LYS A 443 -2.97 27.10 38.60
N GLY A 444 -4.27 27.01 38.40
CA GLY A 444 -4.93 27.36 37.14
C GLY A 444 -4.44 26.49 36.00
N GLU A 445 -4.11 27.13 34.90
CA GLU A 445 -3.64 26.47 33.67
C GLU A 445 -2.20 25.95 33.75
N ALA A 446 -1.45 26.24 34.83
CA ALA A 446 -0.18 25.60 35.10
C ALA A 446 -0.35 24.10 35.38
N ILE A 447 -1.56 23.67 35.83
CA ILE A 447 -1.95 22.27 35.88
C ILE A 447 -2.23 21.80 34.46
N HIS A 448 -1.56 20.75 34.03
CA HIS A 448 -1.80 20.18 32.70
C HIS A 448 -3.27 19.79 32.54
N VAL A 449 -3.82 20.00 31.33
CA VAL A 449 -5.23 19.71 31.05
C VAL A 449 -5.62 18.26 31.39
N TYR A 450 -4.72 17.29 31.21
CA TYR A 450 -4.94 15.89 31.57
C TYR A 450 -5.17 15.70 33.07
N GLY A 451 -4.39 16.37 33.92
CA GLY A 451 -4.58 16.37 35.37
C GLY A 451 -5.92 17.01 35.78
N ARG A 452 -6.27 18.18 35.17
CA ARG A 452 -7.55 18.87 35.43
C ARG A 452 -8.77 18.03 35.03
N ILE A 453 -8.70 17.32 33.88
CA ILE A 453 -9.74 16.40 33.38
C ILE A 453 -9.87 15.21 34.32
N THR A 454 -8.76 14.55 34.68
CA THR A 454 -8.78 13.37 35.53
C THR A 454 -9.26 13.68 36.95
N ALA A 455 -8.93 14.86 37.51
CA ALA A 455 -9.41 15.29 38.81
C ALA A 455 -10.95 15.35 38.88
N ILE A 456 -11.62 15.84 37.83
CA ILE A 456 -13.10 15.86 37.77
C ILE A 456 -13.63 14.43 37.65
N ALA A 457 -13.06 13.63 36.73
CA ALA A 457 -13.51 12.26 36.47
C ALA A 457 -13.39 11.37 37.71
N ASP A 458 -12.25 11.44 38.41
CA ASP A 458 -11.98 10.65 39.63
C ASP A 458 -12.91 11.07 40.77
N VAL A 459 -13.01 12.35 41.06
CA VAL A 459 -13.88 12.82 42.15
C VAL A 459 -15.35 12.54 41.87
N PHE A 460 -15.81 12.65 40.63
CA PHE A 460 -17.19 12.32 40.26
C PHE A 460 -17.49 10.84 40.54
N ASP A 461 -16.58 9.94 40.14
CA ASP A 461 -16.74 8.51 40.41
C ASP A 461 -16.65 8.19 41.91
N ALA A 462 -15.66 8.79 42.57
CA ALA A 462 -15.43 8.58 44.02
C ALA A 462 -16.59 9.00 44.91
N LEU A 463 -17.34 10.05 44.52
CA LEU A 463 -18.53 10.50 45.22
C LEU A 463 -19.77 9.68 44.86
N GLY A 464 -19.86 9.22 43.59
CA GLY A 464 -21.01 8.53 43.03
C GLY A 464 -21.02 7.01 43.24
N SER A 465 -19.96 6.42 43.82
CA SER A 465 -19.82 4.98 44.02
C SER A 465 -19.81 4.60 45.49
N ASP A 466 -20.36 3.42 45.81
CA ASP A 466 -20.28 2.85 47.18
C ASP A 466 -18.83 2.40 47.44
N ARG A 467 -18.26 2.86 48.54
CA ARG A 467 -16.95 2.43 49.06
C ARG A 467 -17.11 1.69 50.39
N VAL A 468 -16.16 0.85 50.75
CA VAL A 468 -16.20 0.01 51.95
C VAL A 468 -16.60 0.78 53.22
N TYR A 469 -16.24 2.07 53.29
CA TYR A 469 -16.49 2.92 54.47
C TYR A 469 -17.45 4.09 54.21
N LYS A 470 -18.00 4.23 53.01
CA LYS A 470 -18.81 5.40 52.62
C LYS A 470 -19.80 5.04 51.53
N LYS A 471 -21.09 5.27 51.77
CA LYS A 471 -22.12 5.14 50.73
C LYS A 471 -22.01 6.25 49.69
N ALA A 472 -22.41 5.95 48.48
CA ALA A 472 -22.51 6.91 47.38
C ALA A 472 -23.36 8.12 47.79
N TRP A 473 -22.95 9.28 47.38
CA TRP A 473 -23.74 10.49 47.54
C TRP A 473 -24.92 10.51 46.59
N PRO A 474 -26.07 11.08 46.99
CA PRO A 474 -27.12 11.44 46.04
C PRO A 474 -26.60 12.38 44.98
N LEU A 475 -27.10 12.22 43.76
CA LEU A 475 -26.62 12.99 42.56
C LEU A 475 -26.71 14.49 42.80
N ASP A 476 -27.81 14.96 43.38
CA ASP A 476 -28.02 16.38 43.70
C ASP A 476 -26.93 16.95 44.62
N GLN A 477 -26.45 16.17 45.59
CA GLN A 477 -25.34 16.57 46.46
C GLN A 477 -24.01 16.61 45.72
N ILE A 478 -23.77 15.67 44.82
CA ILE A 478 -22.59 15.67 43.98
C ILE A 478 -22.56 16.92 43.11
N LEU A 479 -23.66 17.22 42.42
CA LEU A 479 -23.76 18.39 41.57
C LEU A 479 -23.57 19.70 42.36
N ALA A 480 -24.17 19.81 43.56
CA ALA A 480 -23.97 20.96 44.46
C ALA A 480 -22.50 21.12 44.88
N TYR A 481 -21.79 19.99 45.13
CA TYR A 481 -20.36 20.01 45.43
C TYR A 481 -19.53 20.52 44.25
N PHE A 482 -19.78 20.04 43.05
CA PHE A 482 -19.04 20.49 41.85
C PHE A 482 -19.27 22.00 41.59
N GLU A 483 -20.48 22.48 41.74
CA GLU A 483 -20.77 23.91 41.60
C GLU A 483 -20.05 24.76 42.67
N LYS A 484 -20.00 24.31 43.91
CA LYS A 484 -19.28 24.98 44.98
C LYS A 484 -17.77 24.99 44.79
N GLU A 485 -17.19 23.90 44.27
CA GLU A 485 -15.75 23.74 44.07
C GLU A 485 -15.26 24.24 42.72
N LYS A 486 -16.13 24.81 41.90
CA LYS A 486 -15.82 25.45 40.63
C LYS A 486 -14.87 26.64 40.84
N GLY A 487 -13.70 26.60 40.16
CA GLY A 487 -12.64 27.60 40.35
C GLY A 487 -11.83 27.45 41.62
N GLN A 488 -12.19 26.51 42.53
CA GLN A 488 -11.45 26.15 43.74
C GLN A 488 -10.68 24.85 43.52
N HIS A 489 -11.37 23.74 43.56
CA HIS A 489 -10.78 22.43 43.30
C HIS A 489 -10.67 22.21 41.80
N PHE A 490 -11.73 22.52 41.02
CA PHE A 490 -11.87 22.17 39.63
C PHE A 490 -11.74 23.38 38.71
N ASP A 491 -11.25 23.11 37.50
CA ASP A 491 -11.26 24.06 36.38
C ASP A 491 -12.70 24.49 36.06
N PRO A 492 -13.02 25.80 36.09
CA PRO A 492 -14.37 26.29 35.86
C PRO A 492 -14.92 25.95 34.48
N VAL A 493 -14.07 25.93 33.43
CA VAL A 493 -14.48 25.57 32.07
C VAL A 493 -14.86 24.10 31.98
N LEU A 494 -14.06 23.22 32.58
CA LEU A 494 -14.32 21.78 32.59
C LEU A 494 -15.57 21.43 33.40
N VAL A 495 -15.84 22.15 34.50
CA VAL A 495 -17.08 21.99 35.27
C VAL A 495 -18.31 22.39 34.44
N ASP A 496 -18.25 23.48 33.69
CA ASP A 496 -19.35 23.89 32.79
C ASP A 496 -19.60 22.84 31.72
N ILE A 497 -18.55 22.29 31.13
CA ILE A 497 -18.63 21.20 30.14
C ILE A 497 -19.24 19.94 30.79
N PHE A 498 -18.83 19.57 32.00
CA PHE A 498 -19.38 18.44 32.74
C PHE A 498 -20.90 18.60 32.91
N PHE A 499 -21.37 19.76 33.41
CA PHE A 499 -22.80 20.02 33.59
C PHE A 499 -23.57 20.00 32.25
N ALA A 500 -23.03 20.57 31.22
CA ALA A 500 -23.65 20.59 29.90
C ALA A 500 -23.84 19.19 29.29
N ASN A 501 -23.01 18.23 29.67
CA ASN A 501 -23.01 16.87 29.13
C ASN A 501 -23.34 15.80 30.19
N LEU A 502 -23.92 16.17 31.33
CA LEU A 502 -24.23 15.27 32.45
C LEU A 502 -24.95 13.97 32.03
N PRO A 503 -25.94 13.98 31.12
CA PRO A 503 -26.60 12.74 30.70
C PRO A 503 -25.62 11.68 30.17
N GLU A 504 -24.62 12.08 29.38
CA GLU A 504 -23.61 11.18 28.83
C GLU A 504 -22.72 10.57 29.94
N PHE A 505 -22.40 11.34 30.98
CA PHE A 505 -21.69 10.81 32.16
C PHE A 505 -22.51 9.78 32.92
N LEU A 506 -23.81 10.01 33.05
CA LEU A 506 -24.71 9.06 33.71
C LEU A 506 -24.88 7.77 32.92
N GLU A 507 -24.90 7.85 31.60
CA GLU A 507 -24.90 6.67 30.72
C GLU A 507 -23.63 5.82 30.89
N ILE A 508 -22.44 6.47 30.99
CA ILE A 508 -21.18 5.76 31.27
C ILE A 508 -21.27 5.07 32.65
N ARG A 509 -21.74 5.77 33.70
CA ARG A 509 -21.92 5.21 35.04
C ARG A 509 -22.82 3.98 34.99
N ASP A 510 -23.96 4.07 34.33
CA ASP A 510 -24.95 3.01 34.28
C ASP A 510 -24.47 1.78 33.46
N ARG A 511 -23.61 2.00 32.46
CA ARG A 511 -22.96 0.94 31.67
C ARG A 511 -21.98 0.11 32.48
N PHE A 512 -21.25 0.73 33.42
CA PHE A 512 -20.24 0.09 34.24
C PHE A 512 -20.67 0.02 35.71
N ASN A 513 -21.92 -0.41 35.97
CA ASN A 513 -22.41 -0.61 37.32
C ASN A 513 -21.68 -1.75 38.01
N ASP A 514 -21.24 -1.51 39.24
CA ASP A 514 -20.73 -2.57 40.08
C ASP A 514 -21.84 -3.59 40.33
N PRO A 515 -21.56 -4.91 40.20
CA PRO A 515 -22.56 -5.92 40.54
C PRO A 515 -22.93 -5.69 42.00
N ALA A 516 -24.23 -5.51 42.26
CA ALA A 516 -24.73 -5.32 43.62
C ALA A 516 -24.06 -6.36 44.51
N SER A 517 -23.39 -5.90 45.58
CA SER A 517 -22.72 -6.76 46.56
C SER A 517 -23.71 -7.79 47.02
N GLN A 518 -23.62 -9.00 46.47
CA GLN A 518 -24.30 -10.15 47.09
C GLN A 518 -23.56 -10.41 48.41
N VAL A 519 -24.07 -9.83 49.47
CA VAL A 519 -23.74 -10.18 50.85
C VAL A 519 -24.41 -11.49 51.18
#